data_b0066d8c3ef5e679cedccb3871302982
#
_entry.id   b0066d8c3ef5e679cedccb3871302982
#
_cell.length_a   1.000
_cell.length_b   1.000
_cell.length_c   1.000
_cell.angle_alpha   90.00
_cell.angle_beta   90.00
_cell.angle_gamma   90.00
#
_symmetry.space_group_name_H-M   'P 1'
#
loop_
_entity.id
_entity.type
_entity.pdbx_description
1 polymer ?
#
loop_
_entity_poly.entity_id
_entity_poly.type
_entity_poly.pdbx_seq_one_letter_code
_entity_poly.pdbx_strand_id
1 'polypeptide(L)' 'MIFVKTFKGYEDRTADLDSAVNNWIIEHAVRVRAITAVLGHEPEGRAKSGDLIYTVVYESGAPIA' A
#
# COMPACT_ATOMS: atom_id res chain seq x y z
N MET A 1 18.29 6.13 3.53
CA MET A 1 17.40 6.08 4.69
C MET A 1 16.14 5.34 4.31
N ILE A 2 15.57 4.60 5.24
CA ILE A 2 14.43 3.73 4.96
C ILE A 2 13.16 4.39 5.45
N PHE A 3 12.15 4.40 4.60
CA PHE A 3 10.84 4.97 4.91
C PHE A 3 9.75 3.98 4.54
N VAL A 4 8.54 4.26 4.96
CA VAL A 4 7.40 3.44 4.63
C VAL A 4 6.29 4.31 4.03
N LYS A 5 5.53 3.70 3.13
CA LYS A 5 4.34 4.31 2.55
C LYS A 5 3.23 3.28 2.59
N THR A 6 2.12 3.64 3.18
CA THR A 6 1.01 2.72 3.37
C THR A 6 -0.12 3.04 2.40
N PHE A 7 -0.64 2.00 1.75
CA PHE A 7 -1.76 2.11 0.83
C PHE A 7 -2.89 1.26 1.36
N LYS A 8 -4.10 1.76 1.23
CA LYS A 8 -5.27 1.05 1.71
C LYS A 8 -6.26 0.89 0.57
N GLY A 9 -6.82 -0.30 0.44
CA GLY A 9 -7.82 -0.58 -0.56
C GLY A 9 -8.78 -1.63 -0.04
N TYR A 10 -9.51 -2.25 -0.96
CA TYR A 10 -10.49 -3.27 -0.60
C TYR A 10 -10.04 -4.60 -1.16
N GLU A 11 -10.30 -5.66 -0.39
CA GLU A 11 -9.85 -6.98 -0.81
C GLU A 11 -10.55 -7.46 -2.07
N ASP A 12 -11.70 -6.91 -2.40
CA ASP A 12 -12.41 -7.28 -3.62
C ASP A 12 -12.04 -6.41 -4.82
N ARG A 13 -11.09 -5.50 -4.64
CA ARG A 13 -10.65 -4.61 -5.72
C ARG A 13 -9.14 -4.49 -5.70
N THR A 14 -8.48 -5.63 -5.70
CA THR A 14 -7.03 -5.66 -5.57
C THR A 14 -6.34 -5.01 -6.77
N ALA A 15 -6.93 -5.12 -7.95
CA ALA A 15 -6.30 -4.52 -9.13
C ALA A 15 -6.19 -3.01 -9.01
N ASP A 16 -7.19 -2.37 -8.41
CA ASP A 16 -7.13 -0.93 -8.21
C ASP A 16 -6.02 -0.56 -7.25
N LEU A 17 -5.87 -1.32 -6.18
CA LEU A 17 -4.83 -1.06 -5.20
C LEU A 17 -3.45 -1.31 -5.80
N ASP A 18 -3.31 -2.40 -6.53
CA ASP A 18 -2.03 -2.72 -7.17
C ASP A 18 -1.63 -1.62 -8.13
N SER A 19 -2.57 -1.09 -8.90
CA SER A 19 -2.29 -0.01 -9.82
C SER A 19 -1.85 1.24 -9.09
N ALA A 20 -2.50 1.56 -7.98
CA ALA A 20 -2.14 2.74 -7.21
C ALA A 20 -0.71 2.62 -6.67
N VAL A 21 -0.37 1.45 -6.15
CA VAL A 21 0.97 1.23 -5.61
C VAL A 21 2.01 1.29 -6.71
N ASN A 22 1.75 0.60 -7.82
CA ASN A 22 2.70 0.56 -8.92
C ASN A 22 2.91 1.93 -9.53
N ASN A 23 1.84 2.70 -9.70
CA ASN A 23 1.95 4.05 -10.25
C ASN A 23 2.78 4.94 -9.34
N TRP A 24 2.58 4.82 -8.03
CA TRP A 24 3.36 5.59 -7.07
C TRP A 24 4.85 5.25 -7.18
N ILE A 25 5.16 3.96 -7.27
CA ILE A 25 6.55 3.51 -7.38
C ILE A 25 7.19 4.06 -8.64
N ILE A 26 6.48 3.98 -9.76
CA ILE A 26 7.00 4.44 -11.04
C ILE A 26 7.15 5.95 -11.05
N GLU A 27 6.12 6.63 -10.57
CA GLU A 27 6.09 8.09 -10.61
C GLU A 27 7.25 8.71 -9.83
N HIS A 28 7.59 8.10 -8.70
CA HIS A 28 8.63 8.64 -7.84
C HIS A 28 9.97 7.93 -7.99
N ALA A 29 10.04 6.96 -8.89
CA ALA A 29 11.26 6.18 -9.13
C ALA A 29 11.81 5.64 -7.82
N VAL A 30 10.95 5.03 -7.04
CA VAL A 30 11.27 4.61 -5.68
C VAL A 30 12.08 3.33 -5.71
N ARG A 31 13.06 3.23 -4.83
CA ARG A 31 13.80 1.99 -4.64
C ARG A 31 13.11 1.19 -3.54
N VAL A 32 12.35 0.20 -3.95
CA VAL A 32 11.57 -0.60 -3.02
C VAL A 32 12.45 -1.66 -2.38
N ARG A 33 12.36 -1.76 -1.05
CA ARG A 33 13.09 -2.79 -0.31
C ARG A 33 12.20 -3.96 0.04
N ALA A 34 10.95 -3.68 0.35
CA ALA A 34 10.00 -4.75 0.69
C ALA A 34 8.60 -4.21 0.59
N ILE A 35 7.64 -5.11 0.41
CA ILE A 35 6.22 -4.78 0.45
C ILE A 35 5.54 -5.84 1.30
N THR A 36 4.76 -5.41 2.27
CA THR A 36 3.98 -6.32 3.09
C THR A 36 2.51 -6.05 2.86
N ALA A 37 1.70 -7.07 3.05
CA ALA A 37 0.26 -6.97 2.85
C ALA A 37 -0.45 -7.54 4.05
N VAL A 38 -1.48 -6.85 4.50
CA VAL A 38 -2.25 -7.26 5.66
C VAL A 38 -3.71 -7.02 5.37
N LEU A 39 -4.57 -7.94 5.83
CA LEU A 39 -5.99 -7.73 5.76
C LEU A 39 -6.45 -7.09 7.06
N GLY A 40 -7.07 -5.94 6.94
CA GLY A 40 -7.66 -5.28 8.08
C GLY A 40 -9.09 -5.74 8.24
N HIS A 41 -9.57 -5.66 9.46
CA HIS A 41 -10.92 -6.13 9.76
C HIS A 41 -11.59 -5.11 10.63
N GLU A 42 -12.70 -4.63 10.17
CA GLU A 42 -13.45 -3.70 10.97
C GLU A 42 -14.68 -4.38 11.50
N PRO A 43 -14.81 -4.52 12.82
CA PRO A 43 -15.91 -5.32 13.39
C PRO A 43 -17.27 -4.81 12.99
N GLU A 44 -17.41 -3.52 12.84
CA GLU A 44 -18.70 -2.98 12.49
C GLU A 44 -18.72 -2.41 11.11
N GLY A 45 -17.73 -2.74 10.34
CA GLY A 45 -17.60 -2.10 9.08
C GLY A 45 -18.50 -2.68 8.05
N ARG A 46 -18.12 -2.42 6.85
CA ARG A 46 -18.79 -2.93 5.70
C ARG A 46 -18.75 -4.43 5.75
N ALA A 47 -19.90 -5.00 5.68
CA ALA A 47 -20.03 -6.40 5.90
C ALA A 47 -19.42 -7.24 4.81
N LYS A 48 -19.11 -6.68 3.66
CA LYS A 48 -18.85 -7.50 2.53
C LYS A 48 -17.41 -7.64 2.15
N SER A 49 -16.56 -6.72 2.53
CA SER A 49 -15.15 -6.86 2.17
C SER A 49 -14.30 -6.26 3.24
N GLY A 50 -13.16 -6.86 3.44
CA GLY A 50 -12.19 -6.32 4.37
C GLY A 50 -11.31 -5.31 3.68
N ASP A 51 -10.55 -4.59 4.47
CA ASP A 51 -9.57 -3.68 3.98
C ASP A 51 -8.30 -4.44 3.67
N LEU A 52 -7.65 -4.06 2.59
CA LEU A 52 -6.34 -4.60 2.24
C LEU A 52 -5.36 -3.46 2.37
N ILE A 53 -4.31 -3.71 3.15
CA ILE A 53 -3.34 -2.67 3.46
C ILE A 53 -1.97 -3.15 2.98
N TYR A 54 -1.37 -2.38 2.07
CA TYR A 54 -0.01 -2.63 1.62
C TYR A 54 0.89 -1.60 2.25
N THR A 55 2.03 -2.05 2.76
CA THR A 55 3.05 -1.16 3.27
C THR A 55 4.29 -1.34 2.43
N VAL A 56 4.71 -0.28 1.77
CA VAL A 56 5.91 -0.28 0.94
C VAL A 56 7.05 0.25 1.77
N VAL A 57 8.10 -0.55 1.90
CA VAL A 57 9.33 -0.13 2.57
C VAL A 57 10.31 0.26 1.47
N TYR A 58 10.77 1.49 1.50
CA TYR A 58 11.59 2.00 0.41
C TYR A 58 12.75 2.83 0.93
N GLU A 59 13.73 3.00 0.05
CA GLU A 59 14.92 3.78 0.34
C GLU A 59 14.87 5.11 -0.39
N SER A 60 15.16 6.19 0.33
CA SER A 60 15.14 7.51 -0.26
C SER A 60 15.93 8.46 0.61
N GLY A 61 16.26 9.61 0.07
CA GLY A 61 16.90 10.66 0.84
C GLY A 61 15.94 11.41 1.74
N ALA A 62 14.64 11.35 1.43
CA ALA A 62 13.62 12.03 2.22
C ALA A 62 12.31 11.29 2.02
N PRO A 63 11.37 11.42 2.96
CA PRO A 63 10.08 10.74 2.78
C PRO A 63 9.32 11.31 1.59
N ILE A 64 8.62 10.43 0.90
CA ILE A 64 7.82 10.80 -0.26
C ILE A 64 6.36 10.73 0.14
N ALA A 65 5.65 11.81 -0.03
CA ALA A 65 4.26 11.91 0.39
C ALA A 65 3.32 11.04 -0.44
#